data_a09d10eb07e4f00472446af89b642d12
#
_entry.id   a09d10eb07e4f00472446af89b642d12
#
_cell.length_a   1.000
_cell.length_b   1.000
_cell.length_c   1.000
_cell.angle_alpha   90.00
_cell.angle_beta   90.00
_cell.angle_gamma   90.00
#
_symmetry.space_group_name_H-M   'P 1'
#
loop_
_entity.id
_entity.type
_entity.pdbx_description
1 polymer ?
#
loop_
_entity_poly.entity_id
_entity_poly.type
_entity_poly.pdbx_seq_one_letter_code
_entity_poly.pdbx_strand_id
1 'polypeptide(L)'
;MHSHVPAPSEEEIRSVVAPLLSLEGPLLPMLHALQETWGCVPQGAVPVLADILNLGRAEVHGVISFYHDFRDHPTGRHVLKLCRAEACQSMGANALAEETLRKLGIGWHGTTPNGAVTVEPVYCLGMCACAPAAMVDGRVVGRVDDARMDRILAEVGA
;
A
#
# COMPACT_ATOMS: atom_id res chain seq x y z
N MET A 1 -14.41 -3.45 -13.65
CA MET A 1 -14.18 -4.90 -13.78
C MET A 1 -12.93 -5.18 -12.96
N HIS A 2 -13.07 -5.63 -11.71
CA HIS A 2 -11.92 -6.09 -10.93
C HIS A 2 -11.38 -7.31 -11.67
N SER A 3 -10.13 -7.24 -12.15
CA SER A 3 -9.43 -8.40 -12.66
C SER A 3 -9.34 -9.41 -11.52
N HIS A 4 -10.10 -10.48 -11.64
CA HIS A 4 -10.11 -11.60 -10.70
C HIS A 4 -8.76 -12.30 -10.85
N VAL A 5 -7.75 -11.85 -10.10
CA VAL A 5 -6.53 -12.65 -9.92
C VAL A 5 -6.99 -13.88 -9.13
N PRO A 6 -6.85 -15.11 -9.69
CA PRO A 6 -7.24 -16.30 -8.96
C PRO A 6 -6.49 -16.35 -7.63
N ALA A 7 -7.19 -16.74 -6.57
CA ALA A 7 -6.56 -16.88 -5.25
C ALA A 7 -5.41 -17.88 -5.35
N PRO A 8 -4.20 -17.54 -4.84
CA PRO A 8 -3.07 -18.47 -4.92
C PRO A 8 -3.35 -19.75 -4.12
N SER A 9 -2.81 -20.85 -4.60
CA SER A 9 -2.85 -22.14 -3.91
C SER A 9 -1.97 -22.11 -2.64
N GLU A 10 -2.22 -23.01 -1.72
CA GLU A 10 -1.38 -23.18 -0.53
C GLU A 10 0.09 -23.44 -0.89
N GLU A 11 0.33 -24.24 -1.94
CA GLU A 11 1.68 -24.58 -2.41
C GLU A 11 2.43 -23.35 -2.94
N GLU A 12 1.77 -22.48 -3.69
CA GLU A 12 2.34 -21.21 -4.16
C GLU A 12 2.69 -20.29 -2.98
N ILE A 13 1.81 -20.17 -1.99
CA ILE A 13 2.08 -19.40 -0.78
C ILE A 13 3.31 -19.96 -0.05
N ARG A 14 3.38 -21.28 0.18
CA ARG A 14 4.51 -21.95 0.82
C ARG A 14 5.81 -21.73 0.04
N SER A 15 5.77 -21.78 -1.26
CA SER A 15 6.93 -21.56 -2.13
C SER A 15 7.52 -20.15 -1.97
N VAL A 16 6.67 -19.13 -1.93
CA VAL A 16 7.10 -17.73 -1.76
C VAL A 16 7.74 -17.49 -0.39
N VAL A 17 7.21 -18.08 0.68
CA VAL A 17 7.70 -17.83 2.04
C VAL A 17 8.84 -18.76 2.47
N ALA A 18 9.05 -19.88 1.79
CA ALA A 18 10.06 -20.88 2.15
C ALA A 18 11.48 -20.30 2.35
N PRO A 19 11.99 -19.40 1.49
CA PRO A 19 13.32 -18.81 1.67
C PRO A 19 13.48 -17.99 2.96
N LEU A 20 12.37 -17.55 3.55
CA LEU A 20 12.36 -16.65 4.70
C LEU A 20 12.24 -17.38 6.05
N LEU A 21 12.05 -18.70 6.02
CA LEU A 21 11.86 -19.51 7.23
C LEU A 21 13.02 -19.46 8.22
N SER A 22 14.24 -19.20 7.74
CA SER A 22 15.44 -19.15 8.57
C SER A 22 15.66 -17.80 9.27
N LEU A 23 14.82 -16.80 8.95
CA LEU A 23 14.94 -15.48 9.58
C LEU A 23 14.43 -15.50 11.02
N GLU A 24 15.04 -14.71 11.87
CA GLU A 24 14.50 -14.42 13.20
C GLU A 24 13.28 -13.50 13.06
N GLY A 25 12.11 -13.96 13.54
CA GLY A 25 10.85 -13.22 13.40
C GLY A 25 10.36 -13.10 11.94
N PRO A 26 10.16 -14.22 11.21
CA PRO A 26 9.97 -14.21 9.75
C PRO A 26 8.60 -13.71 9.28
N LEU A 27 7.62 -13.52 10.18
CA LEU A 27 6.23 -13.21 9.79
C LEU A 27 6.12 -11.92 8.94
N LEU A 28 6.74 -10.80 9.38
CA LEU A 28 6.68 -9.54 8.61
C LEU A 28 7.37 -9.65 7.25
N PRO A 29 8.62 -10.18 7.14
CA PRO A 29 9.22 -10.46 5.85
C PRO A 29 8.36 -11.34 4.93
N MET A 30 7.71 -12.38 5.46
CA MET A 30 6.81 -13.24 4.69
C MET A 30 5.59 -12.48 4.16
N LEU A 31 4.95 -11.65 5.00
CA LEU A 31 3.81 -10.82 4.59
C LEU A 31 4.20 -9.82 3.49
N HIS A 32 5.39 -9.22 3.58
CA HIS A 32 5.91 -8.36 2.52
C HIS A 32 6.14 -9.13 1.20
N ALA A 33 6.78 -10.29 1.26
CA ALA A 33 7.01 -11.11 0.06
C ALA A 33 5.70 -11.55 -0.63
N LEU A 34 4.68 -11.89 0.16
CA LEU A 34 3.35 -12.22 -0.36
C LEU A 34 2.71 -11.00 -1.04
N GLN A 35 2.77 -9.83 -0.39
CA GLN A 35 2.22 -8.60 -0.95
C GLN A 35 2.96 -8.13 -2.20
N GLU A 36 4.28 -8.27 -2.25
CA GLU A 36 5.08 -7.97 -3.44
C GLU A 36 4.72 -8.90 -4.61
N THR A 37 4.43 -10.17 -4.32
CA THR A 37 4.10 -11.16 -5.34
C THR A 37 2.70 -10.96 -5.94
N TRP A 38 1.70 -10.67 -5.11
CA TRP A 38 0.29 -10.60 -5.53
C TRP A 38 -0.37 -9.22 -5.39
N GLY A 39 0.39 -8.20 -4.97
CA GLY A 39 -0.13 -6.85 -4.73
C GLY A 39 -0.96 -6.70 -3.44
N CYS A 40 -1.20 -7.80 -2.74
CA CYS A 40 -1.90 -7.86 -1.45
C CYS A 40 -1.48 -9.12 -0.69
N VAL A 41 -1.85 -9.21 0.59
CA VAL A 41 -1.73 -10.44 1.37
C VAL A 41 -2.98 -11.30 1.12
N PRO A 42 -2.88 -12.45 0.42
CA PRO A 42 -4.04 -13.28 0.14
C PRO A 42 -4.67 -13.82 1.44
N GLN A 43 -5.99 -13.84 1.51
CA GLN A 43 -6.69 -14.37 2.70
C GLN A 43 -6.30 -15.82 3.04
N GLY A 44 -6.02 -16.63 2.02
CA GLY A 44 -5.51 -17.99 2.18
C GLY A 44 -4.13 -18.09 2.83
N ALA A 45 -3.38 -16.99 2.92
CA ALA A 45 -2.07 -16.99 3.56
C ALA A 45 -2.15 -17.11 5.09
N VAL A 46 -3.23 -16.63 5.71
CA VAL A 46 -3.36 -16.63 7.18
C VAL A 46 -3.25 -18.06 7.77
N PRO A 47 -4.03 -19.06 7.33
CA PRO A 47 -3.89 -20.41 7.86
C PRO A 47 -2.53 -21.04 7.53
N VAL A 48 -1.97 -20.77 6.37
CA VAL A 48 -0.69 -21.31 5.93
C VAL A 48 0.47 -20.79 6.79
N LEU A 49 0.51 -19.47 7.03
CA LEU A 49 1.53 -18.85 7.87
C LEU A 49 1.37 -19.27 9.34
N ALA A 50 0.15 -19.37 9.83
CA ALA A 50 -0.14 -19.87 11.19
C ALA A 50 0.42 -21.28 11.40
N ASP A 51 0.21 -22.17 10.43
CA ASP A 51 0.73 -23.54 10.46
C ASP A 51 2.27 -23.58 10.40
N ILE A 52 2.87 -22.89 9.44
CA ILE A 52 4.34 -22.87 9.24
C ILE A 52 5.09 -22.31 10.46
N LEU A 53 4.53 -21.26 11.07
CA LEU A 53 5.19 -20.54 12.17
C LEU A 53 4.75 -21.02 13.57
N ASN A 54 3.84 -21.97 13.63
CA ASN A 54 3.20 -22.41 14.87
C ASN A 54 2.59 -21.24 15.67
N LEU A 55 1.86 -20.37 14.97
CA LEU A 55 1.15 -19.21 15.52
C LEU A 55 -0.36 -19.43 15.47
N GLY A 56 -1.11 -18.71 16.30
CA GLY A 56 -2.55 -18.64 16.15
C GLY A 56 -2.98 -17.87 14.89
N ARG A 57 -4.05 -18.29 14.22
CA ARG A 57 -4.59 -17.53 13.07
C ARG A 57 -4.96 -16.11 13.45
N ALA A 58 -5.46 -15.90 14.67
CA ALA A 58 -5.78 -14.58 15.20
C ALA A 58 -4.54 -13.69 15.35
N GLU A 59 -3.38 -14.27 15.73
CA GLU A 59 -2.12 -13.55 15.83
C GLU A 59 -1.63 -13.09 14.46
N VAL A 60 -1.63 -13.97 13.46
CA VAL A 60 -1.27 -13.62 12.08
C VAL A 60 -2.20 -12.53 11.54
N HIS A 61 -3.52 -12.69 11.70
CA HIS A 61 -4.50 -11.69 11.28
C HIS A 61 -4.32 -10.35 12.04
N GLY A 62 -4.00 -10.42 13.34
CA GLY A 62 -3.72 -9.26 14.17
C GLY A 62 -2.54 -8.44 13.63
N VAL A 63 -1.47 -9.09 13.19
CA VAL A 63 -0.31 -8.42 12.56
C VAL A 63 -0.71 -7.77 11.23
N ILE A 64 -1.43 -8.48 10.36
CA ILE A 64 -1.88 -7.93 9.08
C ILE A 64 -2.77 -6.69 9.27
N SER A 65 -3.69 -6.73 10.24
CA SER A 65 -4.60 -5.61 10.50
C SER A 65 -3.94 -4.45 11.25
N PHE A 66 -2.89 -4.70 12.02
CA PHE A 66 -2.15 -3.68 12.75
C PHE A 66 -1.29 -2.80 11.81
N TYR A 67 -0.63 -3.41 10.84
CA TYR A 67 0.21 -2.69 9.88
C TYR A 67 -0.61 -2.28 8.66
N HIS A 68 -0.94 -1.00 8.56
CA HIS A 68 -1.78 -0.44 7.49
C HIS A 68 -1.17 -0.52 6.07
N ASP A 69 0.11 -0.88 5.95
CA ASP A 69 0.75 -1.15 4.66
C ASP A 69 0.33 -2.49 4.04
N PHE A 70 -0.16 -3.43 4.85
CA PHE A 70 -0.70 -4.69 4.33
C PHE A 70 -2.13 -4.48 3.81
N ARG A 71 -2.38 -5.04 2.65
CA ARG A 71 -3.64 -4.92 1.92
C ARG A 71 -4.29 -6.30 1.78
N ASP A 72 -5.60 -6.33 1.80
CA ASP A 72 -6.43 -7.52 1.59
C ASP A 72 -6.92 -7.65 0.13
N HIS A 73 -6.63 -6.64 -0.71
CA HIS A 73 -6.96 -6.60 -2.14
C HIS A 73 -5.85 -5.90 -2.94
N PRO A 74 -5.68 -6.26 -4.23
CA PRO A 74 -4.69 -5.62 -5.08
C PRO A 74 -4.97 -4.13 -5.30
N THR A 75 -3.90 -3.35 -5.38
CA THR A 75 -3.96 -1.92 -5.76
C THR A 75 -4.08 -1.74 -7.28
N GLY A 76 -4.20 -0.50 -7.71
CA GLY A 76 -3.93 -0.12 -9.10
C GLY A 76 -2.46 -0.37 -9.48
N ARG A 77 -2.12 -0.08 -10.74
CA ARG A 77 -0.75 -0.23 -11.26
C ARG A 77 0.27 0.63 -10.50
N HIS A 78 -0.19 1.76 -9.97
CA HIS A 78 0.60 2.69 -9.17
C HIS A 78 -0.05 2.94 -7.82
N VAL A 79 0.76 3.21 -6.79
CA VAL A 79 0.31 3.62 -5.47
C VAL A 79 0.81 5.02 -5.19
N LEU A 80 -0.13 5.96 -5.03
CA LEU A 80 0.13 7.34 -4.64
C LEU A 80 -0.19 7.51 -3.16
N LYS A 81 0.84 7.74 -2.33
CA LYS A 81 0.66 8.05 -0.91
C LYS A 81 0.78 9.55 -0.69
N LEU A 82 -0.22 10.16 -0.03
CA LEU A 82 -0.25 11.58 0.31
C LEU A 82 0.00 11.77 1.81
N CYS A 83 1.01 12.57 2.15
CA CYS A 83 1.36 12.80 3.55
C CYS A 83 0.33 13.70 4.23
N ARG A 84 -0.22 13.22 5.35
CA ARG A 84 -1.20 13.89 6.19
C ARG A 84 -0.69 14.17 7.61
N ALA A 85 0.63 14.19 7.81
CA ALA A 85 1.22 14.57 9.09
C ALA A 85 1.20 16.10 9.28
N GLU A 86 1.39 16.53 10.51
CA GLU A 86 1.23 17.94 10.97
C GLU A 86 1.96 18.96 10.07
N ALA A 87 3.25 18.73 9.78
CA ALA A 87 4.02 19.65 8.94
C ALA A 87 3.45 19.77 7.53
N CYS A 88 2.96 18.68 6.94
CA CYS A 88 2.31 18.70 5.63
C CYS A 88 0.94 19.37 5.69
N GLN A 89 0.15 19.14 6.74
CA GLN A 89 -1.14 19.80 6.93
C GLN A 89 -0.97 21.32 7.04
N SER A 90 0.00 21.80 7.82
CA SER A 90 0.28 23.24 7.96
C SER A 90 0.66 23.91 6.63
N MET A 91 1.15 23.13 5.67
CA MET A 91 1.53 23.59 4.33
C MET A 91 0.46 23.30 3.27
N GLY A 92 -0.77 22.99 3.66
CA GLY A 92 -1.91 22.84 2.77
C GLY A 92 -2.14 21.42 2.22
N ALA A 93 -1.51 20.37 2.78
CA ALA A 93 -1.65 19.01 2.30
C ALA A 93 -3.09 18.48 2.32
N ASN A 94 -3.94 18.96 3.24
CA ASN A 94 -5.34 18.52 3.28
C ASN A 94 -6.11 19.01 2.04
N ALA A 95 -5.97 20.28 1.69
CA ALA A 95 -6.61 20.84 0.48
C ALA A 95 -6.09 20.16 -0.80
N LEU A 96 -4.78 19.95 -0.89
CA LEU A 96 -4.15 19.22 -2.00
C LEU A 96 -4.72 17.80 -2.12
N ALA A 97 -4.87 17.08 -1.00
CA ALA A 97 -5.40 15.73 -0.99
C ALA A 97 -6.87 15.67 -1.41
N GLU A 98 -7.70 16.57 -0.87
CA GLU A 98 -9.12 16.66 -1.23
C GLU A 98 -9.31 16.95 -2.72
N GLU A 99 -8.54 17.90 -3.27
CA GLU A 99 -8.58 18.23 -4.69
C GLU A 99 -8.10 17.06 -5.57
N THR A 100 -7.04 16.35 -5.14
CA THR A 100 -6.53 15.15 -5.83
C THR A 100 -7.60 14.06 -5.89
N LEU A 101 -8.20 13.72 -4.76
CA LEU A 101 -9.27 12.71 -4.69
C LEU A 101 -10.49 13.11 -5.53
N ARG A 102 -10.86 14.40 -5.50
CA ARG A 102 -11.96 14.93 -6.31
C ARG A 102 -11.68 14.81 -7.81
N LYS A 103 -10.47 15.16 -8.28
CA LYS A 103 -10.03 15.03 -9.67
C LYS A 103 -10.11 13.59 -10.15
N LEU A 104 -9.70 12.64 -9.30
CA LEU A 104 -9.69 11.22 -9.60
C LEU A 104 -11.07 10.54 -9.45
N GLY A 105 -12.03 11.20 -8.81
CA GLY A 105 -13.37 10.66 -8.54
C GLY A 105 -13.37 9.46 -7.58
N ILE A 106 -12.40 9.40 -6.67
CA ILE A 106 -12.23 8.30 -5.70
C ILE A 106 -12.11 8.83 -4.27
N GLY A 107 -12.30 7.94 -3.29
CA GLY A 107 -11.99 8.21 -1.88
C GLY A 107 -10.60 7.67 -1.49
N TRP A 108 -10.25 7.83 -0.20
CA TRP A 108 -9.07 7.21 0.37
C TRP A 108 -9.12 5.69 0.20
N HIS A 109 -7.96 5.08 -0.06
CA HIS A 109 -7.78 3.67 -0.40
C HIS A 109 -8.51 3.24 -1.70
N GLY A 110 -9.10 4.21 -2.42
CA GLY A 110 -9.76 3.95 -3.69
C GLY A 110 -8.79 3.84 -4.85
N THR A 111 -9.18 3.03 -5.84
CA THR A 111 -8.47 2.87 -7.11
C THR A 111 -9.27 3.52 -8.22
N THR A 112 -8.61 4.22 -9.13
CA THR A 112 -9.25 4.83 -10.30
C THR A 112 -9.94 3.78 -11.18
N PRO A 113 -11.05 4.11 -11.87
CA PRO A 113 -11.81 3.15 -12.69
C PRO A 113 -10.98 2.46 -13.78
N ASN A 114 -9.94 3.12 -14.29
CA ASN A 114 -9.00 2.56 -15.26
C ASN A 114 -7.92 1.67 -14.63
N GLY A 115 -7.95 1.48 -13.29
CA GLY A 115 -6.96 0.70 -12.55
C GLY A 115 -5.56 1.32 -12.54
N ALA A 116 -5.42 2.61 -12.84
CA ALA A 116 -4.12 3.26 -12.93
C ALA A 116 -3.51 3.49 -11.56
N VAL A 117 -4.21 4.16 -10.66
CA VAL A 117 -3.65 4.58 -9.38
C VAL A 117 -4.59 4.27 -8.21
N THR A 118 -4.00 3.82 -7.10
CA THR A 118 -4.64 3.76 -5.77
C THR A 118 -4.08 4.88 -4.91
N VAL A 119 -4.94 5.64 -4.22
CA VAL A 119 -4.51 6.75 -3.36
C VAL A 119 -4.65 6.36 -1.89
N GLU A 120 -3.55 6.47 -1.14
CA GLU A 120 -3.48 6.13 0.28
C GLU A 120 -2.98 7.31 1.13
N PRO A 121 -3.48 7.48 2.37
CA PRO A 121 -2.88 8.41 3.30
C PRO A 121 -1.60 7.83 3.90
N VAL A 122 -0.64 8.70 4.22
CA VAL A 122 0.54 8.33 5.01
C VAL A 122 0.82 9.42 6.05
N TYR A 123 1.35 9.02 7.20
CA TYR A 123 1.55 9.94 8.32
C TYR A 123 3.04 10.14 8.63
N CYS A 124 3.70 10.81 7.71
CA CYS A 124 5.07 11.25 7.60
C CYS A 124 5.95 10.41 6.67
N LEU A 125 6.53 11.10 5.68
CA LEU A 125 7.50 10.56 4.72
C LEU A 125 8.93 11.01 5.02
N GLY A 126 9.16 11.65 6.18
CA GLY A 126 10.47 12.21 6.54
C GLY A 126 10.84 13.51 5.80
N MET A 127 9.97 14.06 4.95
CA MET A 127 10.21 15.25 4.11
C MET A 127 9.60 16.53 4.70
N CYS A 128 9.53 16.67 6.01
CA CYS A 128 8.84 17.79 6.67
C CYS A 128 9.34 19.17 6.24
N ALA A 129 10.65 19.32 6.01
CA ALA A 129 11.24 20.57 5.51
C ALA A 129 10.86 20.89 4.05
N CYS A 130 10.31 19.94 3.33
CA CYS A 130 9.89 20.06 1.93
C CYS A 130 8.40 19.73 1.77
N ALA A 131 7.58 20.08 2.78
CA ALA A 131 6.14 19.87 2.76
C ALA A 131 5.45 20.77 1.72
N PRO A 132 4.29 20.36 1.17
CA PRO A 132 3.66 19.03 1.27
C PRO A 132 4.46 17.94 0.55
N ALA A 133 4.34 16.68 1.03
CA ALA A 133 5.05 15.54 0.47
C ALA A 133 4.10 14.43 0.00
N ALA A 134 4.50 13.75 -1.06
CA ALA A 134 3.84 12.58 -1.60
C ALA A 134 4.87 11.47 -1.90
N MET A 135 4.40 10.25 -2.10
CA MET A 135 5.22 9.14 -2.55
C MET A 135 4.49 8.38 -3.66
N VAL A 136 5.19 8.09 -4.74
CA VAL A 136 4.69 7.31 -5.88
C VAL A 136 5.57 6.08 -6.02
N ASP A 137 5.00 4.89 -5.83
CA ASP A 137 5.71 3.60 -5.95
C ASP A 137 7.05 3.58 -5.20
N GLY A 138 7.08 4.13 -3.97
CA GLY A 138 8.29 4.24 -3.15
C GLY A 138 9.17 5.47 -3.43
N ARG A 139 8.96 6.21 -4.51
CA ARG A 139 9.69 7.45 -4.82
C ARG A 139 9.06 8.64 -4.09
N VAL A 140 9.76 9.20 -3.12
CA VAL A 140 9.30 10.35 -2.33
C VAL A 140 9.51 11.66 -3.10
N VAL A 141 8.47 12.52 -3.05
CA VAL A 141 8.44 13.84 -3.71
C VAL A 141 7.99 14.89 -2.69
N GLY A 142 8.79 15.95 -2.54
CA GLY A 142 8.45 17.08 -1.67
C GLY A 142 8.00 18.31 -2.45
N ARG A 143 7.51 19.34 -1.73
CA ARG A 143 6.98 20.61 -2.28
C ARG A 143 5.94 20.35 -3.37
N VAL A 144 4.99 19.49 -3.06
CA VAL A 144 3.93 19.09 -3.99
C VAL A 144 2.82 20.13 -3.92
N ASP A 145 2.75 20.97 -4.93
CA ASP A 145 1.63 21.86 -5.24
C ASP A 145 0.68 21.22 -6.26
N ASP A 146 -0.42 21.89 -6.59
CA ASP A 146 -1.41 21.39 -7.54
C ASP A 146 -0.80 21.07 -8.91
N ALA A 147 0.08 21.97 -9.43
CA ALA A 147 0.72 21.78 -10.72
C ALA A 147 1.68 20.58 -10.73
N ARG A 148 2.36 20.33 -9.61
CA ARG A 148 3.24 19.17 -9.47
C ARG A 148 2.42 17.89 -9.31
N MET A 149 1.29 17.96 -8.59
CA MET A 149 0.36 16.85 -8.47
C MET A 149 -0.22 16.47 -9.83
N ASP A 150 -0.65 17.43 -10.65
CA ASP A 150 -1.17 17.17 -11.99
C ASP A 150 -0.12 16.47 -12.88
N ARG A 151 1.16 16.84 -12.77
CA ARG A 151 2.24 16.12 -13.47
C ARG A 151 2.41 14.69 -12.97
N ILE A 152 2.32 14.46 -11.66
CA ILE A 152 2.39 13.12 -11.06
C ILE A 152 1.22 12.27 -11.57
N LEU A 153 0.01 12.80 -11.58
CA LEU A 153 -1.18 12.08 -12.06
C LEU A 153 -1.07 11.74 -13.55
N ALA A 154 -0.55 12.65 -14.37
CA ALA A 154 -0.30 12.40 -15.78
C ALA A 154 0.79 11.31 -15.99
N GLU A 155 1.85 11.31 -15.17
CA GLU A 155 2.92 10.30 -15.21
C GLU A 155 2.38 8.89 -14.93
N VAL A 156 1.44 8.74 -14.01
CA VAL A 156 0.82 7.44 -13.64
C VAL A 156 -0.41 7.08 -14.49
N GLY A 157 -0.79 7.90 -15.45
CA GLY A 157 -1.90 7.64 -16.36
C GLY A 157 -3.28 7.71 -15.70
N ALA A 158 -3.41 8.57 -14.72
CA ALA A 158 -4.63 8.78 -13.94
C ALA A 158 -5.39 10.05 -14.39
#